data_6c8117298dcb945fd58f81a40d7cb661
#
_entry.id   6c8117298dcb945fd58f81a40d7cb661
#
_cell.length_a   1.000
_cell.length_b   1.000
_cell.length_c   1.000
_cell.angle_alpha   90.00
_cell.angle_beta   90.00
_cell.angle_gamma   90.00
#
_symmetry.space_group_name_H-M   'P 1'
#
loop_
_entity.id
_entity.type
_entity.pdbx_description
1 polymer ?
#
loop_
_entity_poly.entity_id
_entity_poly.type
_entity_poly.pdbx_seq_one_letter_code
_entity_poly.pdbx_strand_id
1 'polypeptide(L)'
;MRFHGWPEQAYAVLLELSGEPSRDTRERVRRSREEHVRKPMIDLLNDLADADPWYEDFSVWRYASTAWWWQNQCAVTRVARNINFLFRFNLDGLRISAAWQNPDAEQVASFRAAVAADESGRALEALVSSLTADGYKVRGAVMKRVPRGYQADHPRSGLLRHRSLIATSGLDSDAVHEVGPVYRACERMRPLLGWLCDQLVGTPQQQPRVVRRP
;
A
#
# COMPACT_ATOMS: atom_id res chain seq x y z
N MET A 1 9.26 -8.79 -19.11
CA MET A 1 8.07 -9.01 -18.28
C MET A 1 8.09 -10.43 -17.74
N ARG A 2 8.00 -10.59 -16.41
CA ARG A 2 8.07 -11.90 -15.70
C ARG A 2 6.70 -12.27 -15.13
N PHE A 3 5.88 -11.26 -14.85
CA PHE A 3 4.56 -11.43 -14.26
C PHE A 3 3.50 -11.74 -15.33
N HIS A 4 2.80 -12.86 -15.14
CA HIS A 4 1.71 -13.33 -15.99
C HIS A 4 0.43 -13.60 -15.19
N GLY A 5 0.26 -12.90 -14.08
CA GLY A 5 -0.86 -13.10 -13.15
C GLY A 5 -0.64 -14.20 -12.13
N TRP A 6 -1.64 -14.40 -11.29
CA TRP A 6 -1.71 -15.55 -10.39
C TRP A 6 -2.46 -16.68 -11.07
N PRO A 7 -1.86 -17.89 -11.17
CA PRO A 7 -2.52 -19.06 -11.77
C PRO A 7 -3.66 -19.55 -10.88
N GLU A 8 -4.56 -20.35 -11.43
CA GLU A 8 -5.67 -20.98 -10.68
C GLU A 8 -5.21 -21.75 -9.45
N GLN A 9 -4.02 -22.36 -9.52
CA GLN A 9 -3.38 -23.06 -8.40
C GLN A 9 -3.13 -22.13 -7.20
N ALA A 10 -2.94 -20.82 -7.42
CA ALA A 10 -2.80 -19.86 -6.32
C ALA A 10 -4.09 -19.78 -5.49
N TYR A 11 -5.23 -19.71 -6.16
CA TYR A 11 -6.53 -19.65 -5.49
C TYR A 11 -6.86 -20.98 -4.82
N ALA A 12 -6.56 -22.11 -5.45
CA ALA A 12 -6.74 -23.44 -4.84
C ALA A 12 -5.92 -23.57 -3.54
N VAL A 13 -4.66 -23.15 -3.54
CA VAL A 13 -3.81 -23.17 -2.34
C VAL A 13 -4.34 -22.23 -1.27
N LEU A 14 -4.78 -21.03 -1.62
CA LEU A 14 -5.34 -20.07 -0.65
C LEU A 14 -6.66 -20.58 -0.06
N LEU A 15 -7.47 -21.31 -0.85
CA LEU A 15 -8.70 -21.92 -0.38
C LEU A 15 -8.42 -23.04 0.64
N GLU A 16 -7.41 -23.89 0.40
CA GLU A 16 -6.96 -24.90 1.37
C GLU A 16 -6.42 -24.28 2.68
N LEU A 17 -5.91 -23.05 2.60
CA LEU A 17 -5.41 -22.30 3.74
C LEU A 17 -6.49 -21.42 4.40
N SER A 18 -7.73 -21.47 3.96
CA SER A 18 -8.85 -20.72 4.56
C SER A 18 -9.20 -21.23 5.95
N GLY A 19 -9.73 -20.37 6.79
CA GLY A 19 -10.10 -20.71 8.16
C GLY A 19 -8.87 -21.03 9.05
N GLU A 20 -8.90 -22.17 9.71
CA GLU A 20 -7.84 -22.66 10.59
C GLU A 20 -7.22 -23.97 10.05
N PRO A 21 -6.36 -23.90 9.03
CA PRO A 21 -5.75 -25.09 8.43
C PRO A 21 -4.87 -25.83 9.45
N SER A 22 -4.89 -27.17 9.41
CA SER A 22 -4.03 -27.99 10.24
C SER A 22 -2.54 -27.75 9.94
N ARG A 23 -1.66 -28.16 10.87
CA ARG A 23 -0.22 -28.09 10.62
C ARG A 23 0.18 -28.88 9.38
N ASP A 24 -0.39 -30.07 9.21
CA ASP A 24 -0.09 -30.95 8.07
C ASP A 24 -0.56 -30.34 6.73
N THR A 25 -1.73 -29.71 6.71
CA THR A 25 -2.21 -28.96 5.54
C THR A 25 -1.24 -27.86 5.18
N ARG A 26 -0.83 -27.05 6.15
CA ARG A 26 0.12 -25.93 5.94
C ARG A 26 1.46 -26.40 5.40
N GLU A 27 2.01 -27.50 5.93
CA GLU A 27 3.29 -28.03 5.47
C GLU A 27 3.16 -28.64 4.05
N ARG A 28 2.09 -29.37 3.78
CA ARG A 28 1.82 -29.97 2.48
C ARG A 28 1.74 -28.91 1.36
N VAL A 29 1.05 -27.80 1.59
CA VAL A 29 0.86 -26.77 0.55
C VAL A 29 1.97 -25.71 0.51
N ARG A 30 2.92 -25.76 1.43
CA ARG A 30 3.96 -24.74 1.58
C ARG A 30 4.74 -24.45 0.30
N ARG A 31 5.19 -25.53 -0.39
CA ARG A 31 5.93 -25.38 -1.65
C ARG A 31 5.06 -24.79 -2.75
N SER A 32 3.85 -25.29 -2.89
CA SER A 32 2.89 -24.79 -3.88
C SER A 32 2.53 -23.32 -3.63
N ARG A 33 2.39 -22.91 -2.36
CA ARG A 33 2.16 -21.51 -2.00
C ARG A 33 3.34 -20.61 -2.36
N GLU A 34 4.58 -21.07 -2.13
CA GLU A 34 5.77 -20.31 -2.51
C GLU A 34 5.82 -20.12 -4.03
N GLU A 35 5.51 -21.16 -4.81
CA GLU A 35 5.59 -21.17 -6.26
C GLU A 35 4.44 -20.39 -6.93
N HIS A 36 3.20 -20.61 -6.49
CA HIS A 36 2.02 -20.08 -7.18
C HIS A 36 1.43 -18.80 -6.53
N VAL A 37 1.75 -18.51 -5.27
CA VAL A 37 1.22 -17.33 -4.58
C VAL A 37 2.30 -16.28 -4.38
N ARG A 38 3.47 -16.66 -3.81
CA ARG A 38 4.52 -15.68 -3.49
C ARG A 38 5.38 -15.31 -4.70
N LYS A 39 5.80 -16.27 -5.50
CA LYS A 39 6.64 -16.02 -6.68
C LYS A 39 6.00 -15.03 -7.67
N PRO A 40 4.71 -15.13 -8.03
CA PRO A 40 4.08 -14.13 -8.87
C PRO A 40 4.10 -12.71 -8.28
N MET A 41 3.98 -12.56 -6.95
CA MET A 41 4.14 -11.24 -6.29
C MET A 41 5.56 -10.69 -6.47
N ILE A 42 6.59 -11.56 -6.39
CA ILE A 42 7.98 -11.16 -6.65
C ILE A 42 8.16 -10.74 -8.11
N ASP A 43 7.61 -11.51 -9.04
CA ASP A 43 7.70 -11.23 -10.46
C ASP A 43 7.01 -9.91 -10.83
N LEU A 44 5.83 -9.64 -10.23
CA LEU A 44 5.11 -8.38 -10.36
C LEU A 44 5.96 -7.19 -9.89
N LEU A 45 6.54 -7.27 -8.69
CA LEU A 45 7.30 -6.15 -8.15
C LEU A 45 8.63 -5.94 -8.87
N ASN A 46 9.24 -7.00 -9.40
CA ASN A 46 10.39 -6.85 -10.29
C ASN A 46 10.01 -6.13 -11.60
N ASP A 47 8.88 -6.46 -12.21
CA ASP A 47 8.43 -5.78 -13.43
C ASP A 47 8.07 -4.31 -13.17
N LEU A 48 7.50 -3.99 -12.01
CA LEU A 48 7.26 -2.60 -11.61
C LEU A 48 8.59 -1.85 -11.39
N ALA A 49 9.57 -2.47 -10.72
CA ALA A 49 10.88 -1.90 -10.46
C ALA A 49 11.70 -1.69 -11.76
N ASP A 50 11.58 -2.61 -12.73
CA ASP A 50 12.21 -2.48 -14.04
C ASP A 50 11.57 -1.32 -14.84
N ALA A 51 10.30 -0.98 -14.60
CA ALA A 51 9.59 0.09 -15.28
C ALA A 51 9.86 1.48 -14.66
N ASP A 52 9.98 1.58 -13.33
CA ASP A 52 10.17 2.85 -12.63
C ASP A 52 10.94 2.67 -11.31
N PRO A 53 12.00 3.47 -11.08
CA PRO A 53 12.79 3.47 -9.84
C PRO A 53 11.99 3.69 -8.54
N TRP A 54 10.78 4.25 -8.62
CA TRP A 54 9.88 4.40 -7.46
C TRP A 54 9.54 3.06 -6.81
N TYR A 55 9.64 1.95 -7.53
CA TYR A 55 9.27 0.61 -7.06
C TYR A 55 10.48 -0.27 -6.71
N GLU A 56 11.72 0.23 -6.77
CA GLU A 56 12.94 -0.57 -6.55
C GLU A 56 13.10 -1.08 -5.11
N ASP A 57 12.75 -0.26 -4.09
CA ASP A 57 12.89 -0.66 -2.68
C ASP A 57 11.65 -1.45 -2.23
N PHE A 58 11.59 -2.71 -2.63
CA PHE A 58 10.48 -3.58 -2.23
C PHE A 58 10.88 -4.75 -1.36
N SER A 59 9.91 -5.28 -0.63
CA SER A 59 10.02 -6.54 0.11
C SER A 59 8.74 -7.35 -0.05
N VAL A 60 8.88 -8.62 -0.38
CA VAL A 60 7.77 -9.59 -0.42
C VAL A 60 7.84 -10.47 0.81
N TRP A 61 6.81 -10.43 1.65
CA TRP A 61 6.83 -11.12 2.92
C TRP A 61 6.73 -12.62 2.75
N ARG A 62 7.47 -13.32 3.62
CA ARG A 62 7.43 -14.77 3.67
C ARG A 62 6.27 -15.23 4.54
N TYR A 63 5.98 -16.48 4.44
CA TYR A 63 5.03 -17.20 5.25
C TYR A 63 5.30 -17.02 6.74
N ALA A 64 4.33 -16.53 7.50
CA ALA A 64 4.44 -16.29 8.93
C ALA A 64 3.46 -17.16 9.74
N SER A 65 3.53 -17.10 11.06
CA SER A 65 2.92 -18.10 11.96
C SER A 65 1.41 -17.96 12.22
N THR A 66 0.74 -16.91 11.72
CA THR A 66 -0.69 -16.70 11.98
C THR A 66 -1.56 -16.98 10.75
N ALA A 67 -2.84 -17.33 10.97
CA ALA A 67 -3.80 -17.64 9.92
C ALA A 67 -3.91 -16.54 8.85
N TRP A 68 -3.88 -15.27 9.29
CA TRP A 68 -3.94 -14.14 8.37
C TRP A 68 -2.83 -14.17 7.32
N TRP A 69 -1.59 -14.53 7.69
CA TRP A 69 -0.45 -14.61 6.77
C TRP A 69 -0.53 -15.79 5.80
N TRP A 70 -1.23 -16.85 6.16
CA TRP A 70 -1.39 -17.99 5.24
C TRP A 70 -2.32 -17.67 4.09
N GLN A 71 -3.34 -16.87 4.38
CA GLN A 71 -4.40 -16.50 3.44
C GLN A 71 -4.06 -15.24 2.62
N ASN A 72 -3.06 -14.48 3.04
CA ASN A 72 -2.68 -13.23 2.39
C ASN A 72 -1.21 -13.25 1.99
N GLN A 73 -0.93 -12.92 0.74
CA GLN A 73 0.42 -12.62 0.29
C GLN A 73 0.59 -11.11 0.26
N CYS A 74 1.49 -10.60 1.08
CA CYS A 74 1.73 -9.18 1.19
C CYS A 74 3.13 -8.80 0.67
N ALA A 75 3.20 -7.57 0.19
CA ALA A 75 4.44 -6.93 -0.20
C ALA A 75 4.36 -5.43 0.08
N VAL A 76 5.51 -4.79 0.16
CA VAL A 76 5.65 -3.35 0.36
C VAL A 76 6.71 -2.81 -0.58
N THR A 77 6.44 -1.67 -1.20
CA THR A 77 7.45 -0.82 -1.84
C THR A 77 7.58 0.46 -1.01
N ARG A 78 8.79 0.72 -0.52
CA ARG A 78 9.07 1.86 0.33
C ARG A 78 9.40 3.07 -0.54
N VAL A 79 8.64 4.13 -0.36
CA VAL A 79 8.87 5.41 -1.04
C VAL A 79 9.65 6.35 -0.14
N ALA A 80 9.23 6.45 1.13
CA ALA A 80 9.92 7.22 2.16
C ALA A 80 9.58 6.65 3.55
N ARG A 81 10.09 7.27 4.61
CA ARG A 81 9.79 6.86 5.99
C ARG A 81 8.29 6.91 6.26
N ASN A 82 7.71 5.75 6.59
CA ASN A 82 6.27 5.57 6.85
C ASN A 82 5.35 5.82 5.64
N ILE A 83 5.92 5.98 4.43
CA ILE A 83 5.19 6.24 3.18
C ILE A 83 5.52 5.11 2.20
N ASN A 84 4.50 4.35 1.79
CA ASN A 84 4.69 3.10 1.07
C ASN A 84 3.56 2.83 0.07
N PHE A 85 3.85 2.04 -0.96
CA PHE A 85 2.82 1.20 -1.56
C PHE A 85 2.75 -0.15 -0.81
N LEU A 86 1.53 -0.62 -0.57
CA LEU A 86 1.26 -1.93 0.02
C LEU A 86 0.47 -2.76 -0.98
N PHE A 87 0.90 -3.99 -1.18
CA PHE A 87 0.26 -4.96 -2.06
C PHE A 87 -0.23 -6.12 -1.21
N ARG A 88 -1.47 -6.54 -1.41
CA ARG A 88 -2.03 -7.71 -0.75
C ARG A 88 -2.85 -8.53 -1.73
N PHE A 89 -2.43 -9.75 -1.98
CA PHE A 89 -3.14 -10.74 -2.77
C PHE A 89 -3.77 -11.79 -1.84
N ASN A 90 -5.02 -12.13 -2.09
CA ASN A 90 -5.79 -13.16 -1.41
C ASN A 90 -6.91 -13.68 -2.34
N LEU A 91 -7.88 -14.42 -1.79
CA LEU A 91 -9.03 -14.94 -2.56
C LEU A 91 -9.92 -13.83 -3.17
N ASP A 92 -9.88 -12.62 -2.64
CA ASP A 92 -10.60 -11.46 -3.19
C ASP A 92 -9.84 -10.76 -4.35
N GLY A 93 -8.68 -11.26 -4.76
CA GLY A 93 -7.81 -10.64 -5.76
C GLY A 93 -6.69 -9.79 -5.15
N LEU A 94 -6.17 -8.84 -5.94
CA LEU A 94 -5.07 -7.94 -5.52
C LEU A 94 -5.63 -6.61 -5.01
N ARG A 95 -5.19 -6.23 -3.82
CA ARG A 95 -5.42 -4.90 -3.25
C ARG A 95 -4.13 -4.12 -3.20
N ILE A 96 -4.16 -2.90 -3.72
CA ILE A 96 -3.03 -1.97 -3.73
C ILE A 96 -3.41 -0.77 -2.87
N SER A 97 -2.50 -0.31 -2.03
CA SER A 97 -2.72 0.87 -1.20
C SER A 97 -1.51 1.80 -1.24
N ALA A 98 -1.74 3.08 -1.47
CA ALA A 98 -0.80 4.15 -1.15
C ALA A 98 -1.03 4.54 0.31
N ALA A 99 -0.02 4.42 1.15
CA ALA A 99 -0.19 4.49 2.59
C ALA A 99 0.87 5.37 3.28
N TRP A 100 0.39 6.28 4.12
CA TRP A 100 1.14 6.88 5.21
C TRP A 100 0.60 6.29 6.51
N GLN A 101 1.42 5.45 7.16
CA GLN A 101 1.00 4.69 8.35
C GLN A 101 2.12 4.62 9.39
N ASN A 102 1.71 4.41 10.66
CA ASN A 102 2.61 4.40 11.81
C ASN A 102 3.51 5.65 11.89
N PRO A 103 2.96 6.86 11.68
CA PRO A 103 3.75 8.08 11.73
C PRO A 103 4.27 8.35 13.14
N ASP A 104 5.41 9.01 13.22
CA ASP A 104 5.85 9.63 14.46
C ASP A 104 5.14 10.97 14.73
N ALA A 105 5.42 11.56 15.89
CA ALA A 105 4.79 12.80 16.31
C ALA A 105 5.15 14.00 15.41
N GLU A 106 6.36 14.01 14.88
CA GLU A 106 6.85 15.07 13.99
C GLU A 106 6.11 15.02 12.64
N GLN A 107 6.00 13.84 12.03
CA GLN A 107 5.21 13.66 10.81
C GLN A 107 3.74 14.05 10.99
N VAL A 108 3.13 13.71 12.14
CA VAL A 108 1.75 14.11 12.43
C VAL A 108 1.63 15.63 12.57
N ALA A 109 2.60 16.30 13.19
CA ALA A 109 2.62 17.76 13.31
C ALA A 109 2.79 18.42 11.92
N SER A 110 3.73 17.97 11.11
CA SER A 110 3.96 18.45 9.75
C SER A 110 2.74 18.25 8.85
N PHE A 111 2.11 17.07 8.91
CA PHE A 111 0.86 16.80 8.19
C PHE A 111 -0.23 17.83 8.54
N ARG A 112 -0.44 18.09 9.82
CA ARG A 112 -1.46 19.05 10.25
C ARG A 112 -1.16 20.48 9.81
N ALA A 113 0.11 20.89 9.90
CA ALA A 113 0.54 22.20 9.42
C ALA A 113 0.29 22.35 7.91
N ALA A 114 0.67 21.32 7.13
CA ALA A 114 0.45 21.29 5.68
C ALA A 114 -1.04 21.29 5.30
N VAL A 115 -1.88 20.53 6.03
CA VAL A 115 -3.34 20.52 5.82
C VAL A 115 -3.97 21.86 6.17
N ALA A 116 -3.48 22.53 7.21
CA ALA A 116 -4.00 23.85 7.62
C ALA A 116 -3.60 24.96 6.64
N ALA A 117 -2.45 24.87 6.02
CA ALA A 117 -1.99 25.84 5.03
C ALA A 117 -2.88 25.80 3.78
N ASP A 118 -3.09 26.98 3.16
CA ASP A 118 -4.08 27.11 2.10
C ASP A 118 -3.71 26.35 0.83
N GLU A 119 -2.49 26.48 0.37
CA GLU A 119 -2.04 25.89 -0.89
C GLU A 119 -1.93 24.36 -0.77
N SER A 120 -1.10 23.88 0.14
CA SER A 120 -0.86 22.44 0.33
C SER A 120 -2.11 21.70 0.83
N GLY A 121 -2.92 22.33 1.68
CA GLY A 121 -4.16 21.74 2.17
C GLY A 121 -5.22 21.59 1.09
N ARG A 122 -5.40 22.59 0.19
CA ARG A 122 -6.28 22.48 -0.98
C ARG A 122 -5.78 21.44 -1.97
N ALA A 123 -4.46 21.34 -2.18
CA ALA A 123 -3.88 20.31 -3.03
C ALA A 123 -4.21 18.91 -2.52
N LEU A 124 -4.05 18.65 -1.21
CA LEU A 124 -4.42 17.36 -0.63
C LEU A 124 -5.92 17.08 -0.75
N GLU A 125 -6.76 18.06 -0.47
CA GLU A 125 -8.22 17.94 -0.59
C GLU A 125 -8.64 17.56 -2.01
N ALA A 126 -8.04 18.20 -3.02
CA ALA A 126 -8.26 17.87 -4.44
C ALA A 126 -7.81 16.44 -4.78
N LEU A 127 -6.62 16.01 -4.30
CA LEU A 127 -6.12 14.64 -4.50
C LEU A 127 -7.05 13.61 -3.89
N VAL A 128 -7.47 13.80 -2.63
CA VAL A 128 -8.39 12.89 -1.93
C VAL A 128 -9.74 12.83 -2.63
N SER A 129 -10.29 13.98 -3.03
CA SER A 129 -11.56 14.05 -3.76
C SER A 129 -11.49 13.34 -5.11
N SER A 130 -10.42 13.56 -5.87
CA SER A 130 -10.20 12.92 -7.17
C SER A 130 -10.07 11.39 -7.03
N LEU A 131 -9.28 10.91 -6.07
CA LEU A 131 -9.17 9.47 -5.82
C LEU A 131 -10.51 8.86 -5.41
N THR A 132 -11.29 9.57 -4.59
CA THR A 132 -12.61 9.09 -4.16
C THR A 132 -13.59 9.03 -5.33
N ALA A 133 -13.57 10.04 -6.22
CA ALA A 133 -14.39 10.06 -7.42
C ALA A 133 -14.05 8.90 -8.39
N ASP A 134 -12.78 8.48 -8.43
CA ASP A 134 -12.32 7.33 -9.21
C ASP A 134 -12.57 5.98 -8.50
N GLY A 135 -13.29 5.96 -7.37
CA GLY A 135 -13.66 4.74 -6.66
C GLY A 135 -12.62 4.22 -5.67
N TYR A 136 -11.51 4.93 -5.46
CA TYR A 136 -10.53 4.57 -4.44
C TYR A 136 -11.09 4.83 -3.04
N LYS A 137 -10.84 3.90 -2.12
CA LYS A 137 -11.26 4.04 -0.73
C LYS A 137 -10.18 4.76 0.07
N VAL A 138 -10.43 6.03 0.42
CA VAL A 138 -9.51 6.80 1.25
C VAL A 138 -9.91 6.66 2.72
N ARG A 139 -8.99 6.19 3.57
CA ARG A 139 -9.19 5.90 4.99
C ARG A 139 -7.95 6.23 5.80
N GLY A 140 -8.04 6.09 7.14
CA GLY A 140 -6.91 6.25 8.05
C GLY A 140 -7.36 6.21 9.50
N ALA A 141 -6.41 6.30 10.42
CA ALA A 141 -6.71 6.52 11.83
C ALA A 141 -7.18 7.98 12.01
N VAL A 142 -8.40 8.17 12.46
CA VAL A 142 -9.05 9.49 12.57
C VAL A 142 -9.40 9.80 14.02
N MET A 143 -9.02 10.99 14.50
CA MET A 143 -9.40 11.48 15.83
C MET A 143 -10.88 11.86 15.87
N LYS A 144 -11.52 11.69 17.02
CA LYS A 144 -12.92 12.12 17.23
C LYS A 144 -13.11 13.62 17.10
N ARG A 145 -12.11 14.40 17.53
CA ARG A 145 -12.15 15.88 17.55
C ARG A 145 -10.98 16.45 16.75
N VAL A 146 -11.15 17.68 16.28
CA VAL A 146 -10.06 18.45 15.67
C VAL A 146 -8.95 18.63 16.71
N PRO A 147 -7.68 18.49 16.32
CA PRO A 147 -6.55 18.64 17.23
C PRO A 147 -6.50 20.04 17.87
N ARG A 148 -5.94 20.13 19.08
CA ARG A 148 -5.70 21.42 19.74
C ARG A 148 -4.82 22.32 18.86
N GLY A 149 -5.11 23.61 18.84
CA GLY A 149 -4.41 24.61 18.02
C GLY A 149 -5.06 24.85 16.64
N TYR A 150 -6.09 24.10 16.29
CA TYR A 150 -6.86 24.29 15.05
C TYR A 150 -8.34 24.57 15.38
N GLN A 151 -8.98 25.41 14.58
CA GLN A 151 -10.38 25.76 14.75
C GLN A 151 -11.29 24.57 14.39
N ALA A 152 -12.36 24.38 15.18
CA ALA A 152 -13.25 23.22 14.98
C ALA A 152 -14.01 23.30 13.64
N ASP A 153 -14.25 24.49 13.14
CA ASP A 153 -14.93 24.83 11.88
C ASP A 153 -13.97 25.02 10.70
N HIS A 154 -12.69 24.67 10.87
CA HIS A 154 -11.71 24.76 9.79
C HIS A 154 -12.22 24.00 8.54
N PRO A 155 -12.13 24.58 7.32
CA PRO A 155 -12.67 23.95 6.10
C PRO A 155 -12.21 22.51 5.89
N ARG A 156 -10.96 22.22 6.26
CA ARG A 156 -10.33 20.89 6.16
C ARG A 156 -10.28 20.15 7.51
N SER A 157 -11.22 20.43 8.42
CA SER A 157 -11.30 19.79 9.75
C SER A 157 -11.34 18.26 9.67
N GLY A 158 -11.96 17.70 8.63
CA GLY A 158 -11.95 16.26 8.35
C GLY A 158 -10.53 15.70 8.18
N LEU A 159 -9.72 16.35 7.33
CA LEU A 159 -8.33 15.96 7.07
C LEU A 159 -7.43 16.19 8.28
N LEU A 160 -7.60 17.29 9.03
CA LEU A 160 -6.83 17.60 10.24
C LEU A 160 -6.92 16.51 11.31
N ARG A 161 -8.02 15.76 11.34
CA ARG A 161 -8.23 14.67 12.29
C ARG A 161 -7.45 13.39 11.96
N HIS A 162 -6.91 13.27 10.75
CA HIS A 162 -6.14 12.10 10.35
C HIS A 162 -4.81 11.98 11.09
N ARG A 163 -4.47 10.76 11.47
CA ARG A 163 -3.18 10.33 12.02
C ARG A 163 -2.49 9.30 11.13
N SER A 164 -3.12 8.92 10.07
CA SER A 164 -2.62 8.14 8.95
C SER A 164 -3.53 8.38 7.76
N LEU A 165 -3.05 8.15 6.55
CA LEU A 165 -3.83 8.31 5.33
C LEU A 165 -3.51 7.17 4.38
N ILE A 166 -4.54 6.47 3.92
CA ILE A 166 -4.40 5.28 3.09
C ILE A 166 -5.44 5.35 1.97
N ALA A 167 -4.99 5.43 0.74
CA ALA A 167 -5.84 5.27 -0.44
C ALA A 167 -5.71 3.84 -0.97
N THR A 168 -6.82 3.16 -1.23
CA THR A 168 -6.83 1.74 -1.61
C THR A 168 -7.66 1.52 -2.85
N SER A 169 -7.10 0.76 -3.81
CA SER A 169 -7.78 0.16 -4.96
C SER A 169 -7.82 -1.36 -4.83
N GLY A 170 -8.91 -1.99 -5.24
CA GLY A 170 -8.98 -3.43 -5.47
C GLY A 170 -8.92 -3.69 -6.97
N LEU A 171 -8.20 -4.73 -7.36
CA LEU A 171 -8.20 -5.29 -8.71
C LEU A 171 -8.73 -6.71 -8.61
N ASP A 172 -9.78 -7.00 -9.37
CA ASP A 172 -10.41 -8.31 -9.43
C ASP A 172 -9.45 -9.34 -10.04
N SER A 173 -9.74 -10.62 -9.88
CA SER A 173 -8.94 -11.71 -10.43
C SER A 173 -8.66 -11.53 -11.92
N ASP A 174 -9.64 -11.08 -12.71
CA ASP A 174 -9.52 -10.91 -14.15
C ASP A 174 -8.59 -9.75 -14.54
N ALA A 175 -8.52 -8.69 -13.72
CA ALA A 175 -7.65 -7.55 -13.95
C ALA A 175 -6.18 -7.77 -13.54
N VAL A 176 -5.88 -8.90 -12.88
CA VAL A 176 -4.56 -9.16 -12.27
C VAL A 176 -3.73 -10.16 -13.07
N HIS A 177 -4.05 -10.37 -14.35
CA HIS A 177 -3.25 -11.21 -15.25
C HIS A 177 -2.10 -10.46 -15.92
N GLU A 178 -2.10 -9.13 -15.84
CA GLU A 178 -1.07 -8.29 -16.47
C GLU A 178 -0.58 -7.21 -15.50
N VAL A 179 0.66 -6.76 -15.71
CA VAL A 179 1.27 -5.70 -14.90
C VAL A 179 0.63 -4.33 -15.15
N GLY A 180 0.08 -4.11 -16.35
CA GLY A 180 -0.45 -2.81 -16.79
C GLY A 180 -1.54 -2.24 -15.87
N PRO A 181 -2.61 -2.98 -15.52
CA PRO A 181 -3.62 -2.51 -14.56
C PRO A 181 -3.06 -2.16 -13.19
N VAL A 182 -2.10 -2.94 -12.71
CA VAL A 182 -1.41 -2.71 -11.42
C VAL A 182 -0.62 -1.40 -11.49
N TYR A 183 0.17 -1.21 -12.55
CA TYR A 183 0.94 0.00 -12.77
C TYR A 183 0.04 1.24 -12.82
N ARG A 184 -1.06 1.20 -13.59
CA ARG A 184 -2.02 2.32 -13.66
C ARG A 184 -2.64 2.65 -12.29
N ALA A 185 -2.98 1.65 -11.49
CA ALA A 185 -3.51 1.87 -10.16
C ALA A 185 -2.48 2.53 -9.22
N CYS A 186 -1.21 2.14 -9.31
CA CYS A 186 -0.12 2.78 -8.58
C CYS A 186 0.09 4.23 -9.03
N GLU A 187 0.18 4.47 -10.35
CA GLU A 187 0.37 5.82 -10.91
C GLU A 187 -0.78 6.77 -10.54
N ARG A 188 -2.01 6.27 -10.46
CA ARG A 188 -3.15 7.07 -10.03
C ARG A 188 -3.05 7.52 -8.56
N MET A 189 -2.44 6.71 -7.70
CA MET A 189 -2.21 7.04 -6.28
C MET A 189 -0.87 7.78 -6.04
N ARG A 190 0.05 7.78 -7.00
CA ARG A 190 1.40 8.35 -6.87
C ARG A 190 1.39 9.84 -6.45
N PRO A 191 0.52 10.73 -6.98
CA PRO A 191 0.46 12.12 -6.54
C PRO A 191 0.18 12.29 -5.04
N LEU A 192 -0.61 11.38 -4.45
CA LEU A 192 -0.84 11.39 -3.01
C LEU A 192 0.45 11.07 -2.23
N LEU A 193 1.22 10.07 -2.65
CA LEU A 193 2.50 9.76 -2.00
C LEU A 193 3.53 10.87 -2.24
N GLY A 194 3.54 11.51 -3.41
CA GLY A 194 4.38 12.69 -3.69
C GLY A 194 4.08 13.81 -2.70
N TRP A 195 2.81 14.20 -2.57
CA TRP A 195 2.41 15.21 -1.60
C TRP A 195 2.84 14.85 -0.16
N LEU A 196 2.66 13.60 0.25
CA LEU A 196 3.08 13.12 1.57
C LEU A 196 4.61 13.20 1.76
N CYS A 197 5.39 12.83 0.74
CA CYS A 197 6.84 12.95 0.79
C CYS A 197 7.28 14.41 0.94
N ASP A 198 6.73 15.29 0.12
CA ASP A 198 7.09 16.72 0.12
C ASP A 198 6.79 17.40 1.46
N GLN A 199 5.67 17.03 2.10
CA GLN A 199 5.22 17.68 3.32
C GLN A 199 5.75 17.02 4.62
N LEU A 200 6.10 15.73 4.59
CA LEU A 200 6.38 14.98 5.83
C LEU A 200 7.83 14.54 5.99
N VAL A 201 8.62 14.53 4.91
CA VAL A 201 10.00 14.03 4.98
C VAL A 201 11.03 15.15 4.84
N GLY A 202 10.59 16.36 4.39
CA GLY A 202 11.51 17.43 4.00
C GLY A 202 12.28 17.07 2.73
N THR A 203 13.12 17.97 2.23
CA THR A 203 13.95 17.67 1.06
C THR A 203 14.76 16.40 1.32
N PRO A 204 14.71 15.38 0.47
CA PRO A 204 15.34 14.11 0.74
C PRO A 204 16.86 14.32 0.90
N GLN A 205 17.37 14.15 2.11
CA GLN A 205 18.77 13.78 2.25
C GLN A 205 18.88 12.41 1.60
N GLN A 206 19.66 12.34 0.53
CA GLN A 206 20.02 11.09 -0.15
C GLN A 206 20.68 10.17 0.87
N GLN A 207 19.87 9.34 1.55
CA GLN A 207 20.43 8.21 2.28
C GLN A 207 20.85 7.17 1.25
N PRO A 208 22.08 6.63 1.33
CA PRO A 208 22.53 5.60 0.41
C PRO A 208 21.59 4.40 0.52
N ARG A 209 20.93 4.08 -0.59
CA ARG A 209 20.01 2.94 -0.71
C ARG A 209 20.81 1.65 -0.51
N VAL A 210 20.57 0.96 0.59
CA VAL A 210 21.04 -0.42 0.77
C VAL A 210 20.08 -1.33 0.01
N VAL A 211 20.43 -1.65 -1.22
CA VAL A 211 19.72 -2.63 -2.03
C VAL A 211 19.95 -4.02 -1.41
N ARG A 212 19.01 -4.48 -0.63
CA ARG A 212 18.95 -5.90 -0.24
C ARG A 212 18.11 -6.64 -1.28
N ARG A 213 18.77 -7.10 -2.34
CA ARG A 213 18.16 -8.12 -3.22
C ARG A 213 17.96 -9.42 -2.45
N PRO A 214 16.85 -10.16 -2.72
CA PRO A 214 16.51 -11.42 -2.04
C PRO A 214 17.54 -12.53 -2.30
#